data_1c05795a5dfe78d4c00e03fe34eb1f96
#
_entry.id   1c05795a5dfe78d4c00e03fe34eb1f96
#
_cell.length_a   1.000
_cell.length_b   1.000
_cell.length_c   1.000
_cell.angle_alpha   90.00
_cell.angle_beta   90.00
_cell.angle_gamma   90.00
#
_symmetry.space_group_name_H-M   'P 1'
#
loop_
_entity.id
_entity.type
_entity.pdbx_description
1 polymer ?
#
loop_
_entity_poly.entity_id
_entity_poly.type
_entity_poly.pdbx_seq_one_letter_code
_entity_poly.pdbx_strand_id
1 'polypeptide(L)'
;MLVAVVGVEQVSAYDQTEAYRKARDAYATLQKTPRKQKLRSEWDKVLLQFVRVYERAPNGPRAAEALFMSGRTLAGLYRFSQVKDDAWQAVAMFDRVAAELPASTLADDALVHAGELLEQALVAPEEAYLRYQQVVEKFPRGDKVPQARDKLRSLARYAPKPARAVAASPAPRQPTAVVPEVLPPIVTPGSREARLSSVRFWSNPGYTRVVIDLTTNVAYTSNFLHADPVENLPPRLYLDFGPASVDPALTAPTLVEDGLLRRIRTGVADGGKVRVVLDLDSVGQYKIFPLNDPYRVVIDISGDGVPALTAAEPQLQAAPPAKSDEVAKILERQPLPVPPPVLPVAPALTGLRRIVIDAGHGGKDPGAIGPSGLKEKDVTLAMSLKIAERLRETLGCEVILTRDRDIYLPLEERTAIANKVGADLFISVHVNAAPNRQAYGIETYYLNFSKNDKAAAVAARENGTTLKEVGDLELILFDLMANAKINESSRLAAEIQRSLVGRLGKQFDEIRDLGVRQGPFYVLLGATMPSVLVEAAFISHPREERRLATSSYHEHTADAIAEAVKSYARAHKLIAAN
;
A
#
# COMPACT_ATOMS: atom_id res chain seq x y z
N MET A 1 53.46 -28.50 -2.15
CA MET A 1 52.40 -28.11 -1.24
C MET A 1 52.05 -26.63 -1.56
N LEU A 2 51.13 -26.42 -2.53
CA LEU A 2 50.73 -25.12 -2.98
C LEU A 2 49.38 -24.79 -2.32
N VAL A 3 49.36 -23.78 -1.43
CA VAL A 3 48.13 -23.28 -0.80
C VAL A 3 47.52 -22.30 -1.76
N ALA A 4 46.37 -22.68 -2.34
CA ALA A 4 45.53 -21.75 -3.12
C ALA A 4 44.80 -20.82 -2.15
N VAL A 5 45.14 -19.53 -2.19
CA VAL A 5 44.41 -18.46 -1.53
C VAL A 5 43.16 -18.18 -2.37
N VAL A 6 42.02 -18.63 -1.88
CA VAL A 6 40.71 -18.25 -2.43
C VAL A 6 40.47 -16.80 -2.01
N GLY A 7 40.52 -15.89 -2.98
CA GLY A 7 40.17 -14.50 -2.80
C GLY A 7 38.68 -14.38 -2.47
N VAL A 8 38.36 -13.93 -1.27
CA VAL A 8 37.02 -13.48 -0.89
C VAL A 8 36.79 -12.16 -1.62
N GLU A 9 35.94 -12.15 -2.65
CA GLU A 9 35.45 -10.90 -3.24
C GLU A 9 34.76 -10.08 -2.13
N GLN A 10 35.39 -8.98 -1.75
CA GLN A 10 34.81 -7.98 -0.86
C GLN A 10 33.59 -7.38 -1.56
N VAL A 11 32.39 -7.67 -1.04
CA VAL A 11 31.19 -6.92 -1.37
C VAL A 11 31.50 -5.46 -1.00
N SER A 12 31.65 -4.60 -2.02
CA SER A 12 31.93 -3.18 -1.85
C SER A 12 30.87 -2.58 -0.93
N ALA A 13 31.29 -2.05 0.21
CA ALA A 13 30.42 -1.32 1.13
C ALA A 13 29.76 -0.16 0.38
N TYR A 14 28.47 0.09 0.64
CA TYR A 14 27.72 1.20 0.01
C TYR A 14 28.36 2.54 0.34
N ASP A 15 28.92 3.20 -0.65
CA ASP A 15 29.44 4.56 -0.53
C ASP A 15 28.34 5.59 -0.86
N GLN A 16 27.73 6.14 0.19
CA GLN A 16 26.69 7.14 0.07
C GLN A 16 27.19 8.42 -0.64
N THR A 17 28.43 8.81 -0.42
CA THR A 17 29.03 10.03 -1.02
C THR A 17 29.16 9.88 -2.52
N GLU A 18 29.64 8.72 -2.97
CA GLU A 18 29.78 8.42 -4.40
C GLU A 18 28.39 8.30 -5.08
N ALA A 19 27.42 7.64 -4.40
CA ALA A 19 26.06 7.56 -4.91
C ALA A 19 25.39 8.93 -5.03
N TYR A 20 25.57 9.79 -4.03
CA TYR A 20 25.10 11.17 -4.06
C TYR A 20 25.75 11.99 -5.19
N ARG A 21 27.05 11.84 -5.39
CA ARG A 21 27.78 12.51 -6.47
C ARG A 21 27.18 12.14 -7.84
N LYS A 22 26.95 10.84 -8.09
CA LYS A 22 26.30 10.36 -9.33
C LYS A 22 24.91 10.97 -9.54
N ALA A 23 24.10 11.03 -8.49
CA ALA A 23 22.76 11.63 -8.55
C ALA A 23 22.84 13.13 -8.87
N ARG A 24 23.80 13.84 -8.29
CA ARG A 24 24.06 15.26 -8.55
C ARG A 24 24.52 15.54 -9.99
N ASP A 25 25.38 14.68 -10.53
CA ASP A 25 25.87 14.78 -11.91
C ASP A 25 24.72 14.52 -12.90
N ALA A 26 23.84 13.55 -12.60
CA ALA A 26 22.63 13.30 -13.37
C ALA A 26 21.66 14.50 -13.36
N TYR A 27 21.46 15.12 -12.17
CA TYR A 27 20.67 16.36 -12.05
C TYR A 27 21.27 17.51 -12.86
N ALA A 28 22.59 17.74 -12.75
CA ALA A 28 23.28 18.79 -13.49
C ALA A 28 23.17 18.56 -15.03
N THR A 29 23.25 17.31 -15.46
CA THR A 29 23.07 16.94 -16.86
C THR A 29 21.64 17.22 -17.33
N LEU A 30 20.64 16.87 -16.52
CA LEU A 30 19.23 17.17 -16.82
C LEU A 30 19.00 18.67 -16.95
N GLN A 31 19.54 19.48 -16.02
CA GLN A 31 19.42 20.94 -16.06
C GLN A 31 20.04 21.58 -17.31
N LYS A 32 21.08 20.97 -17.90
CA LYS A 32 21.74 21.45 -19.12
C LYS A 32 21.10 20.93 -20.40
N THR A 33 20.08 20.06 -20.33
CA THR A 33 19.51 19.41 -21.50
C THR A 33 18.02 19.75 -21.68
N PRO A 34 17.66 20.86 -22.37
CA PRO A 34 16.28 21.33 -22.48
C PRO A 34 15.28 20.30 -23.04
N ARG A 35 15.74 19.43 -23.96
CA ARG A 35 14.91 18.35 -24.51
C ARG A 35 14.51 17.32 -23.45
N LYS A 36 15.42 16.98 -22.53
CA LYS A 36 15.18 16.03 -21.46
C LYS A 36 14.30 16.63 -20.36
N GLN A 37 14.42 17.93 -20.08
CA GLN A 37 13.59 18.62 -19.09
C GLN A 37 12.10 18.59 -19.42
N LYS A 38 11.72 18.43 -20.69
CA LYS A 38 10.33 18.27 -21.12
C LYS A 38 9.76 16.88 -20.84
N LEU A 39 10.58 15.92 -20.46
CA LEU A 39 10.19 14.54 -20.20
C LEU A 39 10.18 14.26 -18.70
N ARG A 40 9.00 14.07 -18.13
CA ARG A 40 8.82 13.70 -16.70
C ARG A 40 9.74 12.52 -16.31
N SER A 41 9.82 11.49 -17.15
CA SER A 41 10.63 10.31 -16.89
C SER A 41 12.13 10.59 -16.66
N GLU A 42 12.68 11.69 -17.19
CA GLU A 42 14.08 12.06 -16.93
C GLU A 42 14.23 12.71 -15.55
N TRP A 43 13.22 13.47 -15.10
CA TRP A 43 13.16 13.99 -13.72
C TRP A 43 12.99 12.85 -12.71
N ASP A 44 12.07 11.90 -12.97
CA ASP A 44 11.82 10.75 -12.11
C ASP A 44 13.07 9.89 -11.91
N LYS A 45 13.86 9.67 -12.98
CA LYS A 45 15.15 8.95 -12.90
C LYS A 45 16.14 9.63 -11.96
N VAL A 46 16.20 10.96 -11.99
CA VAL A 46 17.10 11.75 -11.13
C VAL A 46 16.57 11.75 -9.69
N LEU A 47 15.26 11.97 -9.51
CA LEU A 47 14.60 11.91 -8.22
C LEU A 47 14.87 10.56 -7.52
N LEU A 48 14.65 9.46 -8.23
CA LEU A 48 14.87 8.12 -7.69
C LEU A 48 16.32 7.89 -7.23
N GLN A 49 17.31 8.50 -7.88
CA GLN A 49 18.70 8.39 -7.44
C GLN A 49 18.91 9.08 -6.09
N PHE A 50 18.38 10.29 -5.89
CA PHE A 50 18.48 11.00 -4.62
C PHE A 50 17.70 10.29 -3.51
N VAL A 51 16.48 9.86 -3.77
CA VAL A 51 15.66 9.08 -2.81
C VAL A 51 16.42 7.83 -2.36
N ARG A 52 17.00 7.05 -3.27
CA ARG A 52 17.80 5.86 -2.93
C ARG A 52 19.04 6.18 -2.08
N VAL A 53 19.67 7.34 -2.30
CA VAL A 53 20.83 7.78 -1.47
C VAL A 53 20.37 8.00 -0.04
N TYR A 54 19.22 8.64 0.15
CA TYR A 54 18.64 8.86 1.47
C TYR A 54 18.19 7.54 2.12
N GLU A 55 17.36 6.74 1.44
CA GLU A 55 16.78 5.50 1.98
C GLU A 55 17.82 4.47 2.43
N ARG A 56 18.94 4.36 1.72
CA ARG A 56 20.02 3.41 2.07
C ARG A 56 20.82 3.82 3.30
N ALA A 57 20.86 5.09 3.65
CA ALA A 57 21.54 5.61 4.83
C ALA A 57 20.88 6.91 5.31
N PRO A 58 19.71 6.84 5.98
CA PRO A 58 18.95 8.04 6.39
C PRO A 58 19.69 8.95 7.39
N ASN A 59 20.62 8.38 8.15
CA ASN A 59 21.49 9.09 9.10
C ASN A 59 22.92 9.26 8.59
N GLY A 60 23.14 8.99 7.30
CA GLY A 60 24.48 9.08 6.71
C GLY A 60 24.87 10.51 6.34
N PRO A 61 26.15 10.72 5.98
CA PRO A 61 26.73 12.06 5.79
C PRO A 61 26.12 12.85 4.62
N ARG A 62 25.34 12.20 3.73
CA ARG A 62 24.68 12.82 2.57
C ARG A 62 23.15 12.72 2.62
N ALA A 63 22.59 12.36 3.75
CA ALA A 63 21.15 12.17 3.88
C ALA A 63 20.36 13.47 3.67
N ALA A 64 20.78 14.55 4.34
CA ALA A 64 20.11 15.86 4.25
C ALA A 64 20.20 16.44 2.83
N GLU A 65 21.39 16.39 2.22
CA GLU A 65 21.58 16.88 0.85
C GLU A 65 20.77 16.04 -0.17
N ALA A 66 20.67 14.73 0.02
CA ALA A 66 19.92 13.87 -0.86
C ALA A 66 18.41 14.17 -0.79
N LEU A 67 17.87 14.32 0.43
CA LEU A 67 16.46 14.65 0.64
C LEU A 67 16.13 16.06 0.12
N PHE A 68 17.02 17.04 0.40
CA PHE A 68 16.90 18.41 -0.13
C PHE A 68 16.92 18.44 -1.66
N MET A 69 17.82 17.69 -2.29
CA MET A 69 17.90 17.59 -3.76
C MET A 69 16.71 16.86 -4.36
N SER A 70 16.06 15.94 -3.62
CA SER A 70 14.78 15.35 -4.04
C SER A 70 13.70 16.44 -4.16
N GLY A 71 13.57 17.31 -3.16
CA GLY A 71 12.67 18.46 -3.20
C GLY A 71 12.99 19.41 -4.36
N ARG A 72 14.26 19.71 -4.59
CA ARG A 72 14.69 20.56 -5.71
C ARG A 72 14.41 19.93 -7.08
N THR A 73 14.50 18.61 -7.19
CA THR A 73 14.21 17.89 -8.43
C THR A 73 12.72 17.96 -8.76
N LEU A 74 11.85 17.77 -7.77
CA LEU A 74 10.40 17.91 -7.90
C LEU A 74 9.97 19.35 -8.20
N ALA A 75 10.55 20.34 -7.52
CA ALA A 75 10.31 21.75 -7.83
C ALA A 75 10.77 22.12 -9.26
N GLY A 76 11.86 21.52 -9.74
CA GLY A 76 12.31 21.64 -11.13
C GLY A 76 11.32 21.01 -12.11
N LEU A 77 10.81 19.82 -11.82
CA LEU A 77 9.79 19.14 -12.60
C LEU A 77 8.52 20.00 -12.71
N TYR A 78 8.03 20.55 -11.58
CA TYR A 78 6.86 21.41 -11.55
C TYR A 78 6.93 22.57 -12.55
N ARG A 79 8.11 23.19 -12.73
CA ARG A 79 8.28 24.31 -13.70
C ARG A 79 7.92 23.92 -15.13
N PHE A 80 8.03 22.65 -15.50
CA PHE A 80 7.71 22.13 -16.82
C PHE A 80 6.35 21.45 -16.87
N SER A 81 6.00 20.70 -15.84
CA SER A 81 4.74 19.96 -15.80
C SER A 81 3.54 20.84 -15.52
N GLN A 82 3.72 21.90 -14.72
CA GLN A 82 2.67 22.74 -14.14
C GLN A 82 1.64 21.93 -13.31
N VAL A 83 2.00 20.71 -12.93
CA VAL A 83 1.17 19.83 -12.11
C VAL A 83 1.39 20.20 -10.64
N LYS A 84 0.36 20.72 -9.97
CA LYS A 84 0.46 21.19 -8.57
C LYS A 84 0.96 20.13 -7.62
N ASP A 85 0.69 18.88 -7.92
CA ASP A 85 1.16 17.76 -7.13
C ASP A 85 2.70 17.66 -7.07
N ASP A 86 3.40 17.90 -8.17
CA ASP A 86 4.87 17.95 -8.18
C ASP A 86 5.39 19.03 -7.20
N ALA A 87 4.66 20.14 -7.06
CA ALA A 87 5.00 21.19 -6.11
C ALA A 87 4.70 20.77 -4.66
N TRP A 88 3.57 20.10 -4.40
CA TRP A 88 3.25 19.55 -3.07
C TRP A 88 4.25 18.48 -2.63
N GLN A 89 4.63 17.58 -3.52
CA GLN A 89 5.68 16.59 -3.24
C GLN A 89 7.03 17.26 -2.95
N ALA A 90 7.38 18.35 -3.66
CA ALA A 90 8.58 19.12 -3.37
C ALA A 90 8.53 19.73 -1.96
N VAL A 91 7.39 20.32 -1.57
CA VAL A 91 7.15 20.84 -0.21
C VAL A 91 7.35 19.74 0.82
N ALA A 92 6.74 18.56 0.61
CA ALA A 92 6.88 17.44 1.52
C ALA A 92 8.36 16.99 1.70
N MET A 93 9.14 16.93 0.62
CA MET A 93 10.58 16.60 0.73
C MET A 93 11.36 17.64 1.50
N PHE A 94 11.07 18.93 1.33
CA PHE A 94 11.69 19.99 2.09
C PHE A 94 11.28 19.98 3.57
N ASP A 95 10.01 19.77 3.87
CA ASP A 95 9.51 19.64 5.25
C ASP A 95 10.19 18.47 5.98
N ARG A 96 10.43 17.35 5.29
CA ARG A 96 11.15 16.19 5.83
C ARG A 96 12.60 16.52 6.21
N VAL A 97 13.32 17.35 5.43
CA VAL A 97 14.68 17.78 5.82
C VAL A 97 14.65 18.46 7.19
N ALA A 98 13.70 19.37 7.42
CA ALA A 98 13.59 20.11 8.68
C ALA A 98 13.08 19.24 9.84
N ALA A 99 12.26 18.24 9.57
CA ALA A 99 11.67 17.35 10.57
C ALA A 99 12.62 16.21 10.97
N GLU A 100 13.19 15.51 9.98
CA GLU A 100 13.99 14.31 10.18
C GLU A 100 15.47 14.61 10.44
N LEU A 101 15.98 15.73 9.91
CA LEU A 101 17.39 16.11 9.97
C LEU A 101 17.58 17.57 10.46
N PRO A 102 16.98 17.96 11.60
CA PRO A 102 16.97 19.36 12.06
C PRO A 102 18.34 19.93 12.41
N ALA A 103 19.35 19.08 12.62
CA ALA A 103 20.73 19.50 12.83
C ALA A 103 21.47 19.86 11.52
N SER A 104 20.88 19.60 10.37
CA SER A 104 21.47 19.94 9.07
C SER A 104 21.42 21.44 8.82
N THR A 105 22.49 21.97 8.23
CA THR A 105 22.55 23.36 7.74
C THR A 105 21.57 23.65 6.59
N LEU A 106 20.93 22.63 6.03
CA LEU A 106 19.92 22.75 4.98
C LEU A 106 18.49 22.83 5.52
N ALA A 107 18.28 22.72 6.83
CA ALA A 107 16.93 22.62 7.39
C ALA A 107 16.14 23.93 7.26
N ASP A 108 16.76 25.08 7.48
CA ASP A 108 16.14 26.40 7.29
C ASP A 108 16.00 26.76 5.80
N ASP A 109 16.98 26.41 4.95
CA ASP A 109 16.85 26.50 3.48
C ASP A 109 15.65 25.70 2.96
N ALA A 110 15.47 24.49 3.44
CA ALA A 110 14.37 23.61 3.04
C ALA A 110 13.02 24.23 3.37
N LEU A 111 12.83 24.75 4.59
CA LEU A 111 11.58 25.42 4.97
C LEU A 111 11.32 26.69 4.17
N VAL A 112 12.35 27.45 3.81
CA VAL A 112 12.18 28.62 2.95
C VAL A 112 11.74 28.19 1.56
N HIS A 113 12.35 27.15 0.96
CA HIS A 113 11.94 26.64 -0.33
C HIS A 113 10.51 26.06 -0.31
N ALA A 114 10.12 25.39 0.77
CA ALA A 114 8.73 24.94 0.96
C ALA A 114 7.78 26.13 1.00
N GLY A 115 8.10 27.17 1.78
CA GLY A 115 7.32 28.41 1.87
C GLY A 115 7.18 29.14 0.52
N GLU A 116 8.24 29.20 -0.28
CA GLU A 116 8.21 29.81 -1.61
C GLU A 116 7.31 29.04 -2.58
N LEU A 117 7.33 27.72 -2.58
CA LEU A 117 6.44 26.91 -3.39
C LEU A 117 4.99 27.06 -2.96
N LEU A 118 4.72 27.05 -1.65
CA LEU A 118 3.38 27.26 -1.10
C LEU A 118 2.82 28.63 -1.49
N GLU A 119 3.65 29.70 -1.44
CA GLU A 119 3.24 31.05 -1.80
C GLU A 119 3.01 31.22 -3.30
N GLN A 120 3.97 30.79 -4.14
CA GLN A 120 4.03 31.16 -5.55
C GLN A 120 3.37 30.13 -6.48
N ALA A 121 3.51 28.83 -6.17
CA ALA A 121 3.05 27.74 -7.00
C ALA A 121 1.67 27.21 -6.58
N LEU A 122 1.47 27.06 -5.29
CA LEU A 122 0.29 26.41 -4.71
C LEU A 122 -0.80 27.40 -4.28
N VAL A 123 -0.42 28.69 -4.12
CA VAL A 123 -1.34 29.76 -3.67
C VAL A 123 -1.91 29.43 -2.29
N ALA A 124 -1.06 28.93 -1.39
CA ALA A 124 -1.37 28.56 -0.01
C ALA A 124 -0.60 29.46 0.99
N PRO A 125 -0.98 30.76 1.08
CA PRO A 125 -0.19 31.74 1.86
C PRO A 125 -0.24 31.52 3.37
N GLU A 126 -1.29 30.92 3.92
CA GLU A 126 -1.39 30.54 5.33
C GLU A 126 -0.32 29.48 5.69
N GLU A 127 -0.19 28.48 4.84
CA GLU A 127 0.78 27.42 5.02
C GLU A 127 2.23 27.91 4.79
N ALA A 128 2.41 28.81 3.81
CA ALA A 128 3.68 29.47 3.59
C ALA A 128 4.11 30.29 4.83
N TYR A 129 3.18 31.04 5.44
CA TYR A 129 3.41 31.77 6.68
C TYR A 129 3.93 30.84 7.78
N LEU A 130 3.32 29.69 7.98
CA LEU A 130 3.74 28.72 8.99
C LEU A 130 5.16 28.19 8.74
N ARG A 131 5.58 27.93 7.49
CA ARG A 131 6.94 27.49 7.19
C ARG A 131 7.97 28.57 7.49
N TYR A 132 7.71 29.80 7.09
CA TYR A 132 8.58 30.93 7.45
C TYR A 132 8.64 31.19 8.96
N GLN A 133 7.54 31.01 9.67
CA GLN A 133 7.51 31.07 11.13
C GLN A 133 8.39 30.01 11.76
N GLN A 134 8.32 28.76 11.27
CA GLN A 134 9.17 27.66 11.73
C GLN A 134 10.67 27.96 11.53
N VAL A 135 11.07 28.64 10.44
CA VAL A 135 12.47 29.05 10.25
C VAL A 135 12.92 29.96 11.41
N VAL A 136 12.12 30.97 11.75
CA VAL A 136 12.47 31.94 12.80
C VAL A 136 12.46 31.28 14.19
N GLU A 137 11.53 30.37 14.45
CA GLU A 137 11.37 29.77 15.77
C GLU A 137 12.33 28.59 16.01
N LYS A 138 12.47 27.70 15.04
CA LYS A 138 13.27 26.46 15.20
C LYS A 138 14.74 26.65 14.82
N PHE A 139 15.02 27.57 13.89
CA PHE A 139 16.37 27.81 13.37
C PHE A 139 16.83 29.28 13.57
N PRO A 140 16.78 29.83 14.79
CA PRO A 140 17.00 31.28 15.03
C PRO A 140 18.40 31.78 14.64
N ARG A 141 19.38 30.88 14.44
CA ARG A 141 20.73 31.18 13.99
C ARG A 141 20.97 30.84 12.51
N GLY A 142 19.94 30.38 11.79
CA GLY A 142 20.02 30.07 10.37
C GLY A 142 20.21 31.32 9.51
N ASP A 143 20.88 31.15 8.38
CA ASP A 143 21.15 32.27 7.46
C ASP A 143 19.89 32.72 6.71
N LYS A 144 18.82 31.91 6.70
CA LYS A 144 17.52 32.23 6.10
C LYS A 144 16.58 33.02 7.02
N VAL A 145 16.90 33.21 8.28
CA VAL A 145 16.07 33.98 9.24
C VAL A 145 15.72 35.39 8.75
N PRO A 146 16.62 36.19 8.17
CA PRO A 146 16.25 37.51 7.63
C PRO A 146 15.21 37.40 6.52
N GLN A 147 15.40 36.50 5.56
CA GLN A 147 14.45 36.24 4.46
C GLN A 147 13.08 35.78 4.99
N ALA A 148 13.06 34.84 5.94
CA ALA A 148 11.82 34.34 6.54
C ALA A 148 11.05 35.47 7.27
N ARG A 149 11.76 36.38 8.01
CA ARG A 149 11.14 37.55 8.66
C ARG A 149 10.53 38.52 7.66
N ASP A 150 11.16 38.74 6.51
CA ASP A 150 10.62 39.59 5.44
C ASP A 150 9.36 39.00 4.86
N LYS A 151 9.36 37.67 4.61
CA LYS A 151 8.18 36.91 4.15
C LYS A 151 7.04 36.94 5.17
N LEU A 152 7.33 36.76 6.46
CA LEU A 152 6.32 36.88 7.53
C LEU A 152 5.68 38.27 7.57
N ARG A 153 6.45 39.33 7.34
CA ARG A 153 5.90 40.69 7.25
C ARG A 153 4.96 40.87 6.04
N SER A 154 5.36 40.37 4.88
CA SER A 154 4.54 40.47 3.67
C SER A 154 3.26 39.63 3.77
N LEU A 155 3.30 38.51 4.48
CA LEU A 155 2.20 37.58 4.69
C LEU A 155 1.44 37.80 6.00
N ALA A 156 1.65 38.91 6.73
CA ALA A 156 1.10 39.14 8.07
C ALA A 156 -0.43 39.01 8.16
N ARG A 157 -1.16 39.29 7.07
CA ARG A 157 -2.62 39.11 6.99
C ARG A 157 -3.07 37.64 7.06
N TYR A 158 -2.17 36.71 6.79
CA TYR A 158 -2.37 35.27 6.82
C TYR A 158 -1.84 34.60 8.10
N ALA A 159 -1.37 35.42 9.06
CA ALA A 159 -0.98 34.92 10.37
C ALA A 159 -2.17 34.20 11.04
N PRO A 160 -1.94 33.05 11.70
CA PRO A 160 -2.98 32.38 12.47
C PRO A 160 -3.61 33.35 13.47
N LYS A 161 -4.92 33.54 13.41
CA LYS A 161 -5.63 34.39 14.38
C LYS A 161 -5.56 33.72 15.75
N PRO A 162 -5.11 34.43 16.82
CA PRO A 162 -5.12 33.86 18.15
C PRO A 162 -6.55 33.49 18.51
N ALA A 163 -6.77 32.27 18.93
CA ALA A 163 -8.06 31.80 19.43
C ALA A 163 -8.49 32.72 20.57
N ARG A 164 -9.67 33.32 20.48
CA ARG A 164 -10.25 34.23 21.47
C ARG A 164 -10.33 33.49 22.80
N ALA A 165 -9.51 33.90 23.75
CA ALA A 165 -9.41 33.29 25.06
C ALA A 165 -10.76 33.33 25.79
N VAL A 166 -11.32 32.16 26.00
CA VAL A 166 -12.30 31.94 27.06
C VAL A 166 -11.48 31.56 28.29
N ALA A 167 -11.60 32.36 29.34
CA ALA A 167 -10.84 32.19 30.56
C ALA A 167 -11.11 30.85 31.22
N ALA A 168 -10.08 30.06 31.40
CA ALA A 168 -10.08 28.90 32.26
C ALA A 168 -8.67 28.69 32.86
N SER A 169 -8.63 28.32 34.10
CA SER A 169 -7.49 28.15 35.01
C SER A 169 -6.43 27.15 34.50
N PRO A 170 -5.20 27.19 35.04
CA PRO A 170 -4.02 26.65 34.39
C PRO A 170 -3.79 25.16 34.69
N ALA A 171 -3.46 24.41 33.66
CA ALA A 171 -2.88 23.07 33.78
C ALA A 171 -1.60 22.96 32.93
N PRO A 172 -0.65 22.08 33.28
CA PRO A 172 0.74 22.15 32.85
C PRO A 172 0.97 21.72 31.41
N ARG A 173 1.92 22.40 30.77
CA ARG A 173 2.33 22.22 29.37
C ARG A 173 3.11 20.93 29.16
N GLN A 174 2.71 20.16 28.16
CA GLN A 174 3.55 19.15 27.52
C GLN A 174 3.67 19.41 26.02
N PRO A 175 4.78 19.04 25.37
CA PRO A 175 5.04 19.38 23.97
C PRO A 175 4.23 18.52 23.01
N THR A 176 3.53 19.16 22.10
CA THR A 176 2.76 18.53 21.03
C THR A 176 3.67 18.09 19.88
N ALA A 177 3.68 16.79 19.61
CA ALA A 177 4.23 16.25 18.36
C ALA A 177 3.25 16.52 17.22
N VAL A 178 3.76 17.03 16.09
CA VAL A 178 3.00 17.36 14.89
C VAL A 178 2.78 16.09 14.07
N VAL A 179 1.53 15.70 13.90
CA VAL A 179 1.10 14.63 12.99
C VAL A 179 0.73 15.26 11.64
N PRO A 180 1.08 14.68 10.49
CA PRO A 180 0.71 15.23 9.19
C PRO A 180 -0.81 15.23 9.00
N GLU A 181 -1.35 16.41 8.76
CA GLU A 181 -2.75 16.65 8.45
C GLU A 181 -3.08 16.17 7.03
N VAL A 182 -3.99 15.20 6.92
CA VAL A 182 -4.53 14.76 5.63
C VAL A 182 -5.53 15.81 5.15
N LEU A 183 -5.26 16.43 4.01
CA LEU A 183 -6.15 17.40 3.39
C LEU A 183 -7.50 16.76 3.04
N PRO A 184 -8.63 17.43 3.36
CA PRO A 184 -9.95 16.90 3.03
C PRO A 184 -10.19 16.97 1.50
N PRO A 185 -10.89 15.98 0.92
CA PRO A 185 -11.35 16.05 -0.45
C PRO A 185 -12.38 17.16 -0.61
N ILE A 186 -12.33 17.86 -1.73
CA ILE A 186 -13.27 18.93 -2.10
C ILE A 186 -14.68 18.33 -2.24
N VAL A 187 -15.58 18.68 -1.31
CA VAL A 187 -16.96 18.24 -1.30
C VAL A 187 -17.81 19.23 -2.11
N THR A 188 -18.40 18.78 -3.19
CA THR A 188 -19.57 19.45 -3.79
C THR A 188 -20.80 19.14 -2.93
N PRO A 189 -21.62 20.13 -2.51
CA PRO A 189 -22.75 19.90 -1.62
C PRO A 189 -23.89 19.20 -2.33
N GLY A 190 -24.02 17.89 -2.13
CA GLY A 190 -25.24 17.15 -2.44
C GLY A 190 -25.84 16.66 -1.13
N SER A 191 -27.02 17.12 -0.79
CA SER A 191 -27.70 17.06 0.49
C SER A 191 -28.15 15.66 0.93
N ARG A 192 -27.23 14.78 1.31
CA ARG A 192 -27.53 13.65 2.19
C ARG A 192 -26.52 13.64 3.32
N GLU A 193 -27.02 13.70 4.56
CA GLU A 193 -26.21 13.59 5.77
C GLU A 193 -25.40 12.30 5.73
N ALA A 194 -24.08 12.40 5.87
CA ALA A 194 -23.23 11.23 5.87
C ALA A 194 -23.54 10.37 7.10
N ARG A 195 -23.54 9.05 6.94
CA ARG A 195 -23.75 8.10 8.04
C ARG A 195 -22.64 7.07 8.05
N LEU A 196 -22.03 6.86 9.20
CA LEU A 196 -21.13 5.75 9.45
C LEU A 196 -22.00 4.48 9.58
N SER A 197 -21.84 3.57 8.61
CA SER A 197 -22.72 2.41 8.44
C SER A 197 -22.11 1.11 8.93
N SER A 198 -20.75 1.01 8.96
CA SER A 198 -20.05 -0.19 9.41
C SER A 198 -18.62 0.13 9.83
N VAL A 199 -18.08 -0.65 10.76
CA VAL A 199 -16.66 -0.71 11.07
C VAL A 199 -16.24 -2.18 11.06
N ARG A 200 -15.29 -2.52 10.22
CA ARG A 200 -14.78 -3.89 10.03
C ARG A 200 -13.29 -3.91 10.29
N PHE A 201 -12.75 -5.04 10.72
CA PHE A 201 -11.31 -5.17 10.89
C PHE A 201 -10.82 -6.59 10.55
N TRP A 202 -9.56 -6.67 10.16
CA TRP A 202 -8.80 -7.88 9.93
C TRP A 202 -7.45 -7.74 10.61
N SER A 203 -7.09 -8.72 11.41
CA SER A 203 -5.98 -8.65 12.33
C SER A 203 -5.11 -9.90 12.26
N ASN A 204 -3.80 -9.71 12.41
CA ASN A 204 -2.81 -10.75 12.65
C ASN A 204 -1.72 -10.24 13.61
N PRO A 205 -0.84 -11.08 14.16
CA PRO A 205 0.29 -10.61 14.94
C PRO A 205 1.20 -9.68 14.12
N GLY A 206 1.18 -8.39 14.43
CA GLY A 206 2.00 -7.36 13.78
C GLY A 206 1.33 -6.53 12.69
N TYR A 207 0.08 -6.83 12.30
CA TYR A 207 -0.68 -6.03 11.33
C TYR A 207 -2.18 -6.07 11.58
N THR A 208 -2.83 -4.90 11.58
CA THR A 208 -4.28 -4.77 11.69
C THR A 208 -4.80 -3.76 10.68
N ARG A 209 -5.79 -4.14 9.89
CA ARG A 209 -6.55 -3.26 9.01
C ARG A 209 -7.92 -2.99 9.58
N VAL A 210 -8.27 -1.71 9.69
CA VAL A 210 -9.63 -1.26 10.05
C VAL A 210 -10.23 -0.55 8.86
N VAL A 211 -11.49 -0.86 8.54
CA VAL A 211 -12.24 -0.22 7.44
C VAL A 211 -13.51 0.38 8.02
N ILE A 212 -13.69 1.66 7.77
CA ILE A 212 -14.84 2.46 8.21
C ILE A 212 -15.68 2.77 6.97
N ASP A 213 -16.88 2.21 6.88
CA ASP A 213 -17.80 2.42 5.77
C ASP A 213 -18.73 3.61 6.05
N LEU A 214 -18.88 4.50 5.06
CA LEU A 214 -19.76 5.65 5.13
C LEU A 214 -20.73 5.67 3.93
N THR A 215 -21.94 6.18 4.14
CA THR A 215 -22.98 6.20 3.11
C THR A 215 -22.69 7.19 1.97
N THR A 216 -21.85 8.18 2.21
CA THR A 216 -21.41 9.17 1.23
C THR A 216 -20.04 9.70 1.60
N ASN A 217 -19.39 10.35 0.64
CA ASN A 217 -18.11 11.03 0.86
C ASN A 217 -18.26 12.17 1.87
N VAL A 218 -17.41 12.17 2.89
CA VAL A 218 -17.39 13.16 3.98
C VAL A 218 -15.94 13.47 4.37
N ALA A 219 -15.68 14.73 4.68
CA ALA A 219 -14.38 15.14 5.18
C ALA A 219 -14.11 14.51 6.55
N TYR A 220 -12.86 14.14 6.81
CA TYR A 220 -12.44 13.67 8.11
C TYR A 220 -11.11 14.30 8.53
N THR A 221 -10.87 14.33 9.83
CA THR A 221 -9.57 14.68 10.43
C THR A 221 -9.10 13.52 11.28
N SER A 222 -7.80 13.27 11.35
CA SER A 222 -7.21 12.23 12.19
C SER A 222 -6.23 12.84 13.19
N ASN A 223 -6.19 12.27 14.40
CA ASN A 223 -5.27 12.70 15.44
C ASN A 223 -4.78 11.49 16.23
N PHE A 224 -3.50 11.51 16.60
CA PHE A 224 -2.87 10.52 17.45
C PHE A 224 -2.63 11.10 18.85
N LEU A 225 -3.09 10.38 19.88
CA LEU A 225 -2.86 10.70 21.28
C LEU A 225 -1.90 9.67 21.87
N HIS A 226 -0.81 10.12 22.41
CA HIS A 226 0.13 9.27 23.14
C HIS A 226 -0.53 8.68 24.41
N ALA A 227 0.06 7.61 24.94
CA ALA A 227 -0.36 7.04 26.21
C ALA A 227 -0.32 8.12 27.31
N ASP A 228 -1.33 8.12 28.15
CA ASP A 228 -1.37 8.92 29.36
C ASP A 228 -1.20 8.01 30.59
N PRO A 229 0.01 7.96 31.19
CA PRO A 229 0.26 7.12 32.35
C PRO A 229 -0.48 7.58 33.62
N VAL A 230 -0.85 8.87 33.70
CA VAL A 230 -1.55 9.43 34.88
C VAL A 230 -3.00 8.99 34.91
N GLU A 231 -3.65 9.01 33.75
CA GLU A 231 -5.04 8.57 33.60
C GLU A 231 -5.17 7.09 33.21
N ASN A 232 -4.04 6.37 33.13
CA ASN A 232 -3.96 4.97 32.67
C ASN A 232 -4.64 4.74 31.30
N LEU A 233 -4.45 5.70 30.39
CA LEU A 233 -5.02 5.63 29.06
C LEU A 233 -3.97 5.13 28.04
N PRO A 234 -4.33 4.15 27.18
CA PRO A 234 -3.43 3.69 26.12
C PRO A 234 -3.24 4.74 25.02
N PRO A 235 -2.26 4.58 24.14
CA PRO A 235 -2.17 5.38 22.90
C PRO A 235 -3.49 5.23 22.12
N ARG A 236 -3.93 6.30 21.46
CA ARG A 236 -5.20 6.32 20.73
C ARG A 236 -5.05 7.04 19.41
N LEU A 237 -5.51 6.41 18.34
CA LEU A 237 -5.74 7.06 17.07
C LEU A 237 -7.24 7.33 16.93
N TYR A 238 -7.64 8.57 16.62
CA TYR A 238 -9.05 8.84 16.37
C TYR A 238 -9.27 9.63 15.08
N LEU A 239 -10.41 9.38 14.47
CA LEU A 239 -10.87 10.07 13.28
C LEU A 239 -12.22 10.74 13.58
N ASP A 240 -12.33 12.03 13.21
CA ASP A 240 -13.57 12.80 13.28
C ASP A 240 -14.12 13.00 11.88
N PHE A 241 -15.28 12.43 11.62
CA PHE A 241 -16.03 12.56 10.37
C PHE A 241 -17.13 13.59 10.54
N GLY A 242 -17.21 14.58 9.69
CA GLY A 242 -18.26 15.53 9.91
C GLY A 242 -18.59 16.53 8.82
N PRO A 243 -19.87 16.90 8.75
CA PRO A 243 -21.00 16.42 9.57
C PRO A 243 -21.43 15.00 9.18
N ALA A 244 -21.72 14.17 10.19
CA ALA A 244 -22.13 12.78 9.98
C ALA A 244 -22.94 12.25 11.18
N SER A 245 -23.71 11.17 10.95
CA SER A 245 -24.37 10.39 11.99
C SER A 245 -23.75 8.99 12.10
N VAL A 246 -23.94 8.31 13.23
CA VAL A 246 -23.47 6.95 13.46
C VAL A 246 -24.66 6.00 13.63
N ASP A 247 -24.53 4.78 13.07
CA ASP A 247 -25.53 3.74 13.32
C ASP A 247 -25.52 3.36 14.81
N PRO A 248 -26.68 3.39 15.50
CA PRO A 248 -26.76 3.03 16.92
C PRO A 248 -26.14 1.65 17.26
N ALA A 249 -26.19 0.70 16.32
CA ALA A 249 -25.57 -0.61 16.51
C ALA A 249 -24.03 -0.58 16.63
N LEU A 250 -23.41 0.50 16.16
CA LEU A 250 -21.94 0.65 16.21
C LEU A 250 -21.44 1.38 17.46
N THR A 251 -22.32 1.84 18.34
CA THR A 251 -21.92 2.58 19.56
C THR A 251 -21.31 1.69 20.65
N ALA A 252 -21.54 0.39 20.60
CA ALA A 252 -20.88 -0.57 21.48
C ALA A 252 -19.40 -0.74 21.08
N PRO A 253 -18.46 -0.75 22.06
CA PRO A 253 -17.06 -0.99 21.76
C PRO A 253 -16.83 -2.38 21.13
N THR A 254 -16.05 -2.42 20.05
CA THR A 254 -15.62 -3.68 19.41
C THR A 254 -14.23 -4.05 19.94
N LEU A 255 -14.12 -5.19 20.64
CA LEU A 255 -12.84 -5.71 21.12
C LEU A 255 -12.08 -6.35 19.95
N VAL A 256 -10.77 -6.12 19.88
CA VAL A 256 -9.85 -6.67 18.86
C VAL A 256 -8.76 -7.52 19.53
N GLU A 257 -8.05 -6.97 20.52
CA GLU A 257 -7.10 -7.66 21.41
C GLU A 257 -6.02 -8.46 20.67
N ASP A 258 -5.46 -7.88 19.62
CA ASP A 258 -4.48 -8.54 18.74
C ASP A 258 -3.01 -8.18 19.04
N GLY A 259 -2.78 -7.42 20.13
CA GLY A 259 -1.46 -6.90 20.52
C GLY A 259 -1.04 -5.59 19.86
N LEU A 260 -1.80 -5.10 18.87
CA LEU A 260 -1.67 -3.78 18.25
C LEU A 260 -2.86 -2.88 18.59
N LEU A 261 -4.05 -3.38 18.32
CA LEU A 261 -5.31 -2.70 18.51
C LEU A 261 -6.11 -3.41 19.61
N ARG A 262 -6.35 -2.71 20.70
CA ARG A 262 -7.11 -3.25 21.82
C ARG A 262 -8.60 -3.26 21.52
N ARG A 263 -9.14 -2.13 21.05
CA ARG A 263 -10.57 -1.99 20.74
C ARG A 263 -10.84 -0.79 19.82
N ILE A 264 -12.01 -0.83 19.21
CA ILE A 264 -12.57 0.25 18.39
C ILE A 264 -13.81 0.79 19.10
N ARG A 265 -13.94 2.11 19.17
CA ARG A 265 -15.10 2.80 19.75
C ARG A 265 -15.61 3.83 18.77
N THR A 266 -16.92 3.99 18.69
CA THR A 266 -17.55 5.03 17.90
C THR A 266 -18.49 5.86 18.77
N GLY A 267 -18.65 7.13 18.42
CA GLY A 267 -19.54 8.02 19.16
C GLY A 267 -19.74 9.35 18.45
N VAL A 268 -20.66 10.14 18.99
CA VAL A 268 -20.89 11.51 18.52
C VAL A 268 -19.88 12.44 19.20
N ALA A 269 -19.25 13.30 18.43
CA ALA A 269 -18.35 14.36 18.90
C ALA A 269 -18.97 15.73 18.70
N ASP A 270 -18.33 16.77 19.25
CA ASP A 270 -18.82 18.15 19.16
C ASP A 270 -18.97 18.61 17.70
N GLY A 271 -19.97 19.45 17.45
CA GLY A 271 -20.24 20.02 16.13
C GLY A 271 -20.89 19.06 15.13
N GLY A 272 -21.62 18.03 15.59
CA GLY A 272 -22.30 17.06 14.71
C GLY A 272 -21.36 16.14 13.96
N LYS A 273 -20.20 15.86 14.53
CA LYS A 273 -19.21 14.91 13.99
C LYS A 273 -19.39 13.52 14.60
N VAL A 274 -19.01 12.52 13.85
CA VAL A 274 -18.83 11.14 14.36
C VAL A 274 -17.35 10.90 14.60
N ARG A 275 -17.01 10.44 15.80
CA ARG A 275 -15.65 10.07 16.17
C ARG A 275 -15.50 8.55 16.22
N VAL A 276 -14.49 8.05 15.51
CA VAL A 276 -14.02 6.66 15.63
C VAL A 276 -12.68 6.68 16.36
N VAL A 277 -12.56 5.93 17.47
CA VAL A 277 -11.36 5.85 18.29
C VAL A 277 -10.80 4.44 18.24
N LEU A 278 -9.54 4.31 17.94
CA LEU A 278 -8.75 3.09 17.99
C LEU A 278 -7.88 3.16 19.25
N ASP A 279 -8.17 2.36 20.27
CA ASP A 279 -7.33 2.24 21.48
C ASP A 279 -6.23 1.21 21.15
N LEU A 280 -4.97 1.60 21.20
CA LEU A 280 -3.83 0.84 20.72
C LEU A 280 -3.04 0.22 21.88
N ASP A 281 -2.51 -0.98 21.71
CA ASP A 281 -1.57 -1.59 22.67
C ASP A 281 -0.13 -1.26 22.31
N SER A 282 0.23 -1.36 21.02
CA SER A 282 1.50 -0.91 20.46
C SER A 282 1.31 -0.39 19.02
N VAL A 283 2.09 0.57 18.62
CA VAL A 283 2.05 1.14 17.26
C VAL A 283 3.45 1.49 16.81
N GLY A 284 3.94 0.84 15.77
CA GLY A 284 5.13 1.26 15.03
C GLY A 284 4.77 2.27 13.94
N GLN A 285 3.82 1.93 13.10
CA GLN A 285 3.37 2.77 12.00
C GLN A 285 1.87 2.60 11.76
N TYR A 286 1.21 3.65 11.29
CA TYR A 286 -0.16 3.54 10.77
C TYR A 286 -0.31 4.34 9.48
N LYS A 287 -1.27 3.95 8.65
CA LYS A 287 -1.64 4.63 7.40
C LYS A 287 -3.14 4.78 7.32
N ILE A 288 -3.61 5.92 6.83
CA ILE A 288 -5.03 6.21 6.66
C ILE A 288 -5.25 6.66 5.22
N PHE A 289 -6.21 6.04 4.54
CA PHE A 289 -6.55 6.41 3.17
C PHE A 289 -8.02 6.15 2.86
N PRO A 290 -8.68 7.05 2.11
CA PRO A 290 -10.04 6.82 1.66
C PRO A 290 -10.08 5.92 0.42
N LEU A 291 -11.17 5.18 0.27
CA LEU A 291 -11.55 4.50 -0.96
C LEU A 291 -12.95 4.95 -1.35
N ASN A 292 -13.16 5.21 -2.63
CA ASN A 292 -14.46 5.62 -3.16
C ASN A 292 -15.22 4.40 -3.68
N ASP A 293 -16.53 4.53 -3.79
CA ASP A 293 -17.49 3.65 -4.44
C ASP A 293 -17.54 2.17 -3.95
N PRO A 294 -18.11 1.88 -2.78
CA PRO A 294 -18.70 2.83 -1.83
C PRO A 294 -17.62 3.54 -0.99
N TYR A 295 -17.93 4.75 -0.52
CA TYR A 295 -16.96 5.53 0.25
C TYR A 295 -16.63 4.87 1.59
N ARG A 296 -15.35 4.70 1.86
CA ARG A 296 -14.82 4.10 3.09
C ARG A 296 -13.44 4.65 3.41
N VAL A 297 -13.09 4.65 4.68
CA VAL A 297 -11.74 5.01 5.13
C VAL A 297 -11.06 3.78 5.69
N VAL A 298 -9.88 3.48 5.17
CA VAL A 298 -9.05 2.33 5.57
C VAL A 298 -7.93 2.82 6.46
N ILE A 299 -7.67 2.09 7.53
CA ILE A 299 -6.58 2.34 8.48
C ILE A 299 -5.77 1.06 8.59
N ASP A 300 -4.50 1.10 8.17
CA ASP A 300 -3.54 0.03 8.35
C ASP A 300 -2.63 0.35 9.55
N ILE A 301 -2.50 -0.57 10.48
CA ILE A 301 -1.69 -0.45 11.69
C ILE A 301 -0.64 -1.56 11.67
N SER A 302 0.64 -1.21 11.89
CA SER A 302 1.77 -2.15 11.97
C SER A 302 2.53 -1.96 13.28
N GLY A 303 2.95 -3.05 13.92
CA GLY A 303 3.74 -3.02 15.14
C GLY A 303 5.22 -2.71 14.90
N ASP A 304 5.92 -2.24 15.94
CA ASP A 304 7.38 -2.13 15.97
C ASP A 304 8.01 -3.51 15.94
N GLY A 305 8.59 -3.87 14.81
CA GLY A 305 9.31 -5.13 14.67
C GLY A 305 8.60 -6.18 13.82
N VAL A 306 8.16 -5.80 12.59
CA VAL A 306 8.17 -6.79 11.52
C VAL A 306 9.59 -6.83 10.98
N PRO A 307 10.45 -7.78 11.40
CA PRO A 307 11.75 -7.97 10.78
C PRO A 307 11.47 -8.39 9.33
N ALA A 308 12.18 -7.79 8.39
CA ALA A 308 12.50 -8.52 7.18
C ALA A 308 12.95 -9.93 7.62
N LEU A 309 12.22 -10.95 7.22
CA LEU A 309 12.42 -12.33 7.63
C LEU A 309 13.89 -12.75 7.40
N THR A 310 14.70 -12.66 8.46
CA THR A 310 15.90 -13.45 8.62
C THR A 310 15.51 -14.65 9.49
N ALA A 311 15.74 -15.84 8.97
CA ALA A 311 15.50 -17.08 9.66
C ALA A 311 16.21 -17.12 11.02
N ALA A 312 15.43 -17.28 12.10
CA ALA A 312 15.94 -17.70 13.40
C ALA A 312 15.17 -18.94 13.82
N GLU A 313 15.92 -19.98 14.11
CA GLU A 313 15.44 -21.28 14.59
C GLU A 313 14.70 -21.14 15.93
N PRO A 314 13.63 -21.89 16.19
CA PRO A 314 13.00 -21.93 17.51
C PRO A 314 13.75 -22.90 18.42
N GLN A 315 14.39 -22.40 19.45
CA GLN A 315 14.81 -23.20 20.60
C GLN A 315 13.60 -23.61 21.42
N LEU A 316 13.34 -24.90 21.47
CA LEU A 316 12.39 -25.51 22.39
C LEU A 316 12.88 -25.33 23.84
N GLN A 317 12.18 -24.53 24.61
CA GLN A 317 12.25 -24.60 26.07
C GLN A 317 11.01 -25.31 26.61
N ALA A 318 11.25 -26.37 27.35
CA ALA A 318 10.24 -27.19 27.99
C ALA A 318 9.51 -26.42 29.10
N ALA A 319 8.18 -26.43 29.06
CA ALA A 319 7.34 -25.94 30.14
C ALA A 319 7.07 -27.04 31.18
N PRO A 320 6.95 -26.70 32.47
CA PRO A 320 6.68 -27.64 33.53
C PRO A 320 5.23 -28.16 33.55
N PRO A 321 4.94 -29.32 34.14
CA PRO A 321 3.66 -30.00 34.04
C PRO A 321 2.59 -29.32 34.93
N ALA A 322 1.46 -28.99 34.34
CA ALA A 322 0.25 -28.59 35.05
C ALA A 322 -0.72 -29.78 35.20
N LYS A 323 -1.18 -29.96 36.41
CA LYS A 323 -2.16 -30.97 36.82
C LYS A 323 -3.57 -30.55 36.40
N SER A 324 -4.35 -31.46 35.88
CA SER A 324 -5.60 -31.95 36.45
C SER A 324 -6.65 -32.42 35.44
N ASP A 325 -7.26 -33.45 35.78
CA ASP A 325 -8.14 -34.47 35.26
C ASP A 325 -9.59 -34.07 34.90
N GLU A 326 -9.93 -32.85 34.55
CA GLU A 326 -11.35 -32.53 34.26
C GLU A 326 -11.69 -32.34 32.77
N VAL A 327 -10.70 -32.13 31.90
CA VAL A 327 -10.95 -31.95 30.45
C VAL A 327 -11.07 -33.28 29.72
N ALA A 328 -10.54 -34.35 30.28
CA ALA A 328 -10.57 -35.69 29.67
C ALA A 328 -11.99 -36.33 29.66
N LYS A 329 -12.89 -35.92 30.56
CA LYS A 329 -14.24 -36.53 30.67
C LYS A 329 -15.30 -35.98 29.71
N ILE A 330 -15.03 -34.86 29.02
CA ILE A 330 -15.98 -34.24 28.08
C ILE A 330 -15.75 -34.72 26.62
N LEU A 331 -14.59 -35.29 26.31
CA LEU A 331 -14.21 -35.74 24.96
C LEU A 331 -14.62 -37.19 24.61
N GLU A 332 -15.19 -37.93 25.57
CA GLU A 332 -15.53 -39.38 25.34
C GLU A 332 -16.90 -39.64 24.70
N ARG A 333 -17.64 -38.64 24.23
CA ARG A 333 -19.02 -38.84 23.73
C ARG A 333 -19.32 -38.32 22.33
N GLN A 334 -18.36 -38.23 21.43
CA GLN A 334 -18.69 -38.06 19.99
C GLN A 334 -17.75 -38.92 19.14
N PRO A 335 -18.26 -39.65 18.12
CA PRO A 335 -17.43 -40.38 17.18
C PRO A 335 -16.66 -39.39 16.32
N LEU A 336 -15.33 -39.51 16.34
CA LEU A 336 -14.42 -38.71 15.52
C LEU A 336 -14.68 -39.00 14.03
N PRO A 337 -14.74 -37.97 13.16
CA PRO A 337 -14.74 -38.19 11.71
C PRO A 337 -13.41 -38.83 11.29
N VAL A 338 -13.50 -39.83 10.45
CA VAL A 338 -12.34 -40.53 9.86
C VAL A 338 -11.48 -39.48 9.11
N PRO A 339 -10.18 -39.36 9.40
CA PRO A 339 -9.30 -38.46 8.67
C PRO A 339 -9.24 -38.87 7.19
N PRO A 340 -9.23 -37.92 6.25
CA PRO A 340 -9.02 -38.21 4.83
C PRO A 340 -7.65 -38.88 4.63
N PRO A 341 -7.49 -39.70 3.58
CA PRO A 341 -6.24 -40.41 3.34
C PRO A 341 -5.07 -39.43 3.21
N VAL A 342 -4.00 -39.68 3.98
CA VAL A 342 -2.77 -38.91 3.93
C VAL A 342 -2.11 -39.20 2.58
N LEU A 343 -2.17 -38.25 1.66
CA LEU A 343 -1.35 -38.26 0.45
C LEU A 343 0.12 -38.11 0.83
N PRO A 344 1.06 -38.72 0.12
CA PRO A 344 2.49 -38.63 0.44
C PRO A 344 2.92 -37.16 0.46
N VAL A 345 3.45 -36.72 1.59
CA VAL A 345 3.95 -35.37 1.81
C VAL A 345 5.17 -35.17 0.89
N ALA A 346 5.04 -34.31 -0.10
CA ALA A 346 6.18 -33.82 -0.86
C ALA A 346 7.20 -33.14 0.11
N PRO A 347 8.50 -33.18 -0.19
CA PRO A 347 9.53 -32.65 0.71
C PRO A 347 9.26 -31.19 1.05
N ALA A 348 9.34 -30.86 2.34
CA ALA A 348 9.05 -29.53 2.88
C ALA A 348 9.87 -28.46 2.15
N LEU A 349 9.16 -27.49 1.56
CA LEU A 349 9.76 -26.35 0.87
C LEU A 349 10.33 -25.39 1.93
N THR A 350 11.62 -25.16 1.90
CA THR A 350 12.25 -24.14 2.73
C THR A 350 12.02 -22.78 2.09
N GLY A 351 10.94 -22.07 2.52
CA GLY A 351 10.71 -20.67 2.15
C GLY A 351 9.35 -20.33 1.55
N LEU A 352 8.80 -21.08 0.61
CA LEU A 352 7.45 -20.86 0.07
C LEU A 352 6.44 -21.77 0.80
N ARG A 353 5.70 -21.21 1.73
CA ARG A 353 4.79 -21.96 2.61
C ARG A 353 3.33 -21.78 2.26
N ARG A 354 2.97 -20.54 1.88
CA ARG A 354 1.55 -20.17 1.72
C ARG A 354 1.34 -19.24 0.54
N ILE A 355 0.39 -19.60 -0.33
CA ILE A 355 -0.02 -18.79 -1.48
C ILE A 355 -1.50 -18.46 -1.32
N VAL A 356 -1.88 -17.21 -1.57
CA VAL A 356 -3.29 -16.84 -1.67
C VAL A 356 -3.64 -16.62 -3.13
N ILE A 357 -4.69 -17.31 -3.58
CA ILE A 357 -5.32 -17.14 -4.89
C ILE A 357 -6.63 -16.38 -4.69
N ASP A 358 -6.75 -15.25 -5.34
CA ASP A 358 -7.94 -14.42 -5.30
C ASP A 358 -8.74 -14.63 -6.58
N ALA A 359 -9.99 -15.10 -6.44
CA ALA A 359 -10.93 -15.17 -7.54
C ALA A 359 -11.67 -13.84 -7.68
N GLY A 360 -11.38 -13.07 -8.72
CA GLY A 360 -11.98 -11.77 -8.96
C GLY A 360 -13.51 -11.79 -8.93
N HIS A 361 -14.14 -10.69 -8.52
CA HIS A 361 -15.59 -10.50 -8.44
C HIS A 361 -16.30 -11.49 -7.51
N GLY A 362 -17.59 -11.75 -7.72
CA GLY A 362 -18.39 -12.72 -6.95
C GLY A 362 -19.67 -12.16 -6.35
N GLY A 363 -20.65 -13.03 -6.11
CA GLY A 363 -21.94 -12.68 -5.53
C GLY A 363 -22.70 -11.67 -6.39
N LYS A 364 -22.97 -10.50 -5.82
CA LYS A 364 -23.64 -9.36 -6.49
C LYS A 364 -22.82 -8.69 -7.60
N ASP A 365 -21.52 -8.89 -7.60
CA ASP A 365 -20.60 -8.36 -8.62
C ASP A 365 -20.33 -9.43 -9.69
N PRO A 366 -20.95 -9.33 -10.88
CA PRO A 366 -20.74 -10.31 -11.94
C PRO A 366 -19.39 -10.15 -12.64
N GLY A 367 -18.66 -9.04 -12.45
CA GLY A 367 -17.57 -8.63 -13.32
C GLY A 367 -18.06 -8.34 -14.75
N ALA A 368 -17.17 -8.47 -15.71
CA ALA A 368 -17.51 -8.34 -17.11
C ALA A 368 -18.42 -9.49 -17.57
N ILE A 369 -19.27 -9.20 -18.56
CA ILE A 369 -20.18 -10.19 -19.16
C ILE A 369 -19.86 -10.32 -20.64
N GLY A 370 -19.57 -11.54 -21.07
CA GLY A 370 -19.25 -11.86 -22.44
C GLY A 370 -20.48 -11.81 -23.38
N PRO A 371 -20.26 -11.82 -24.69
CA PRO A 371 -21.34 -11.78 -25.68
C PRO A 371 -22.38 -12.88 -25.56
N SER A 372 -22.02 -14.06 -25.07
CA SER A 372 -22.95 -15.20 -24.86
C SER A 372 -23.59 -15.18 -23.46
N GLY A 373 -23.26 -14.20 -22.60
CA GLY A 373 -23.77 -14.11 -21.24
C GLY A 373 -22.87 -14.78 -20.19
N LEU A 374 -21.69 -15.27 -20.58
CA LEU A 374 -20.70 -15.80 -19.64
C LEU A 374 -20.25 -14.69 -18.70
N LYS A 375 -20.27 -14.93 -17.39
CA LYS A 375 -19.90 -13.95 -16.36
C LYS A 375 -18.46 -14.17 -15.91
N GLU A 376 -17.72 -13.09 -15.74
CA GLU A 376 -16.35 -13.14 -15.26
C GLU A 376 -16.22 -13.85 -13.91
N LYS A 377 -17.10 -13.54 -12.95
CA LYS A 377 -17.08 -14.16 -11.62
C LYS A 377 -17.11 -15.69 -11.63
N ASP A 378 -17.80 -16.29 -12.60
CA ASP A 378 -17.93 -17.75 -12.71
C ASP A 378 -16.64 -18.35 -13.29
N VAL A 379 -16.05 -17.68 -14.29
CA VAL A 379 -14.78 -18.06 -14.90
C VAL A 379 -13.63 -17.96 -13.91
N THR A 380 -13.52 -16.82 -13.23
CA THR A 380 -12.44 -16.58 -12.25
C THR A 380 -12.49 -17.57 -11.10
N LEU A 381 -13.70 -17.92 -10.61
CA LEU A 381 -13.85 -18.94 -9.58
C LEU A 381 -13.39 -20.31 -10.07
N ALA A 382 -13.88 -20.74 -11.25
CA ALA A 382 -13.52 -22.04 -11.81
C ALA A 382 -12.00 -22.17 -12.08
N MET A 383 -11.38 -21.11 -12.61
CA MET A 383 -9.93 -21.07 -12.83
C MET A 383 -9.16 -21.07 -11.51
N SER A 384 -9.56 -20.26 -10.52
CA SER A 384 -8.89 -20.17 -9.24
C SER A 384 -8.91 -21.48 -8.45
N LEU A 385 -10.00 -22.23 -8.52
CA LEU A 385 -10.09 -23.56 -7.91
C LEU A 385 -9.06 -24.52 -8.52
N LYS A 386 -8.94 -24.55 -9.85
CA LYS A 386 -7.94 -25.39 -10.56
C LYS A 386 -6.51 -24.93 -10.33
N ILE A 387 -6.28 -23.63 -10.27
CA ILE A 387 -4.94 -23.06 -9.94
C ILE A 387 -4.55 -23.50 -8.53
N ALA A 388 -5.45 -23.38 -7.57
CA ALA A 388 -5.17 -23.78 -6.19
C ALA A 388 -4.87 -25.28 -6.06
N GLU A 389 -5.63 -26.12 -6.75
CA GLU A 389 -5.38 -27.56 -6.82
C GLU A 389 -3.99 -27.85 -7.40
N ARG A 390 -3.67 -27.29 -8.57
CA ARG A 390 -2.41 -27.50 -9.26
C ARG A 390 -1.19 -27.00 -8.49
N LEU A 391 -1.31 -25.87 -7.80
CA LEU A 391 -0.25 -25.35 -6.94
C LEU A 391 0.02 -26.27 -5.74
N ARG A 392 -1.03 -26.81 -5.09
CA ARG A 392 -0.88 -27.79 -4.01
C ARG A 392 -0.15 -29.04 -4.48
N GLU A 393 -0.56 -29.59 -5.63
CA GLU A 393 0.06 -30.77 -6.22
C GLU A 393 1.54 -30.54 -6.62
N THR A 394 1.82 -29.37 -7.24
CA THR A 394 3.14 -29.11 -7.83
C THR A 394 4.16 -28.66 -6.80
N LEU A 395 3.75 -27.93 -5.76
CA LEU A 395 4.62 -27.27 -4.81
C LEU A 395 4.51 -27.82 -3.38
N GLY A 396 3.45 -28.55 -3.05
CA GLY A 396 3.21 -29.06 -1.70
C GLY A 396 3.02 -27.95 -0.65
N CYS A 397 2.72 -26.72 -1.06
CA CYS A 397 2.49 -25.58 -0.16
C CYS A 397 1.00 -25.44 0.18
N GLU A 398 0.70 -24.70 1.26
CA GLU A 398 -0.64 -24.31 1.59
C GLU A 398 -1.17 -23.29 0.57
N VAL A 399 -2.35 -23.55 0.00
CA VAL A 399 -3.01 -22.61 -0.92
C VAL A 399 -4.38 -22.25 -0.39
N ILE A 400 -4.59 -20.96 -0.13
CA ILE A 400 -5.83 -20.41 0.40
C ILE A 400 -6.51 -19.63 -0.73
N LEU A 401 -7.82 -19.83 -0.87
CA LEU A 401 -8.65 -19.05 -1.79
C LEU A 401 -9.31 -17.90 -1.00
N THR A 402 -9.39 -16.71 -1.58
CA THR A 402 -10.18 -15.62 -0.99
C THR A 402 -11.66 -15.97 -0.97
N ARG A 403 -12.15 -16.64 -2.00
CA ARG A 403 -13.46 -17.27 -2.07
C ARG A 403 -13.41 -18.61 -2.81
N ASP A 404 -14.16 -19.59 -2.33
CA ASP A 404 -14.33 -20.94 -2.89
C ASP A 404 -15.73 -21.19 -3.48
N ARG A 405 -16.59 -20.16 -3.43
CA ARG A 405 -17.97 -20.16 -3.91
C ARG A 405 -18.39 -18.78 -4.39
N ASP A 406 -19.61 -18.68 -4.94
CA ASP A 406 -20.12 -17.40 -5.46
C ASP A 406 -20.60 -16.48 -4.32
N ILE A 407 -19.65 -15.80 -3.69
CA ILE A 407 -19.85 -14.76 -2.68
C ILE A 407 -19.13 -13.48 -3.08
N TYR A 408 -19.67 -12.34 -2.66
CA TYR A 408 -19.02 -11.03 -2.84
C TYR A 408 -18.01 -10.78 -1.72
N LEU A 409 -16.80 -10.39 -2.10
CA LEU A 409 -15.77 -9.88 -1.18
C LEU A 409 -15.32 -8.48 -1.64
N PRO A 410 -15.32 -7.49 -0.77
CA PRO A 410 -14.74 -6.17 -1.05
C PRO A 410 -13.25 -6.27 -1.40
N LEU A 411 -12.74 -5.33 -2.21
CA LEU A 411 -11.35 -5.37 -2.70
C LEU A 411 -10.33 -5.36 -1.57
N GLU A 412 -10.56 -4.52 -0.55
CA GLU A 412 -9.69 -4.37 0.62
C GLU A 412 -9.67 -5.63 1.51
N GLU A 413 -10.71 -6.44 1.49
CA GLU A 413 -10.78 -7.68 2.25
C GLU A 413 -9.90 -8.77 1.64
N ARG A 414 -9.73 -8.79 0.34
CA ARG A 414 -8.95 -9.79 -0.41
C ARG A 414 -7.48 -9.78 0.00
N THR A 415 -6.83 -8.59 -0.02
CA THR A 415 -5.45 -8.45 0.50
C THR A 415 -5.37 -8.56 2.02
N ALA A 416 -6.40 -8.15 2.76
CA ALA A 416 -6.45 -8.35 4.21
C ALA A 416 -6.42 -9.84 4.58
N ILE A 417 -7.14 -10.70 3.85
CA ILE A 417 -7.07 -12.17 3.99
C ILE A 417 -5.63 -12.65 3.77
N ALA A 418 -4.98 -12.22 2.68
CA ALA A 418 -3.61 -12.61 2.37
C ALA A 418 -2.61 -12.18 3.45
N ASN A 419 -2.72 -10.94 3.94
CA ASN A 419 -1.90 -10.42 5.02
C ASN A 419 -2.16 -11.20 6.34
N LYS A 420 -3.44 -11.41 6.68
CA LYS A 420 -3.85 -12.13 7.90
C LYS A 420 -3.28 -13.54 7.98
N VAL A 421 -3.24 -14.25 6.87
CA VAL A 421 -2.69 -15.61 6.86
C VAL A 421 -1.18 -15.64 6.68
N GLY A 422 -0.52 -14.49 6.51
CA GLY A 422 0.92 -14.40 6.27
C GLY A 422 1.31 -15.09 4.96
N ALA A 423 0.63 -14.76 3.87
CA ALA A 423 0.91 -15.32 2.57
C ALA A 423 2.29 -14.91 2.05
N ASP A 424 2.98 -15.83 1.39
CA ASP A 424 4.26 -15.56 0.71
C ASP A 424 4.04 -14.96 -0.69
N LEU A 425 2.90 -15.27 -1.33
CA LEU A 425 2.50 -14.74 -2.63
C LEU A 425 0.98 -14.51 -2.67
N PHE A 426 0.56 -13.48 -3.43
CA PHE A 426 -0.84 -13.18 -3.72
C PHE A 426 -1.05 -13.09 -5.24
N ILE A 427 -1.99 -13.86 -5.78
CA ILE A 427 -2.31 -13.90 -7.22
C ILE A 427 -3.82 -13.70 -7.39
N SER A 428 -4.22 -12.55 -7.91
CA SER A 428 -5.60 -12.25 -8.27
C SER A 428 -5.86 -12.66 -9.72
N VAL A 429 -6.96 -13.37 -9.97
CA VAL A 429 -7.32 -13.96 -11.26
C VAL A 429 -8.55 -13.27 -11.82
N HIS A 430 -8.40 -12.71 -13.01
CA HIS A 430 -9.39 -11.94 -13.75
C HIS A 430 -9.46 -12.35 -15.22
N VAL A 431 -10.48 -11.89 -15.93
CA VAL A 431 -10.60 -11.98 -17.38
C VAL A 431 -11.06 -10.65 -17.94
N ASN A 432 -10.23 -10.06 -18.78
CA ASN A 432 -10.33 -8.71 -19.28
C ASN A 432 -11.60 -8.48 -20.14
N ALA A 433 -12.00 -7.24 -20.26
CA ALA A 433 -13.02 -6.82 -21.22
C ALA A 433 -12.65 -5.48 -21.85
N ALA A 434 -13.03 -5.27 -23.08
CA ALA A 434 -12.86 -4.02 -23.78
C ALA A 434 -14.11 -3.65 -24.59
N PRO A 435 -14.41 -2.35 -24.77
CA PRO A 435 -15.47 -1.91 -25.68
C PRO A 435 -15.25 -2.40 -27.11
N ASN A 436 -13.99 -2.45 -27.54
CA ASN A 436 -13.61 -3.07 -28.80
C ASN A 436 -13.56 -4.60 -28.65
N ARG A 437 -14.57 -5.29 -29.15
CA ARG A 437 -14.69 -6.76 -29.14
C ARG A 437 -13.62 -7.49 -29.97
N GLN A 438 -12.73 -6.78 -30.66
CA GLN A 438 -11.56 -7.34 -31.35
C GLN A 438 -10.31 -7.37 -30.44
N ALA A 439 -10.39 -6.79 -29.24
CA ALA A 439 -9.32 -6.87 -28.28
C ALA A 439 -9.21 -8.30 -27.72
N TYR A 440 -8.00 -8.88 -27.74
CA TYR A 440 -7.72 -10.22 -27.24
C TYR A 440 -6.28 -10.34 -26.73
N GLY A 441 -6.01 -11.35 -25.95
CA GLY A 441 -4.68 -11.68 -25.44
C GLY A 441 -4.61 -11.80 -23.91
N ILE A 442 -3.41 -11.96 -23.41
CA ILE A 442 -3.09 -12.15 -22.00
C ILE A 442 -2.20 -11.02 -21.53
N GLU A 443 -2.49 -10.48 -20.35
CA GLU A 443 -1.64 -9.48 -19.69
C GLU A 443 -1.60 -9.73 -18.17
N THR A 444 -0.47 -9.38 -17.55
CA THR A 444 -0.30 -9.53 -16.10
C THR A 444 0.10 -8.19 -15.50
N TYR A 445 -0.57 -7.82 -14.42
CA TYR A 445 -0.37 -6.54 -13.75
C TYR A 445 0.29 -6.71 -12.39
N TYR A 446 1.07 -5.71 -12.01
CA TYR A 446 1.52 -5.50 -10.63
C TYR A 446 1.25 -4.06 -10.21
N LEU A 447 1.19 -3.83 -8.89
CA LEU A 447 0.88 -2.51 -8.33
C LEU A 447 1.99 -1.52 -8.67
N ASN A 448 1.65 -0.45 -9.37
CA ASN A 448 2.47 0.74 -9.57
C ASN A 448 1.62 1.84 -10.21
N PHE A 449 2.19 3.07 -10.30
CA PHE A 449 1.57 4.14 -11.08
C PHE A 449 1.52 3.76 -12.56
N SER A 450 0.36 3.94 -13.17
CA SER A 450 0.21 3.67 -14.58
C SER A 450 0.63 4.89 -15.40
N LYS A 451 1.66 4.74 -16.21
CA LYS A 451 2.02 5.71 -17.27
C LYS A 451 1.25 5.47 -18.57
N ASN A 452 0.32 4.53 -18.58
CA ASN A 452 -0.38 4.06 -19.78
C ASN A 452 -1.89 4.15 -19.55
N ASP A 453 -2.56 5.00 -20.30
CA ASP A 453 -4.01 5.23 -20.24
C ASP A 453 -4.82 3.92 -20.34
N LYS A 454 -4.34 2.93 -21.09
CA LYS A 454 -5.00 1.62 -21.19
C LYS A 454 -4.94 0.84 -19.89
N ALA A 455 -3.78 0.81 -19.23
CA ALA A 455 -3.63 0.14 -17.94
C ALA A 455 -4.43 0.86 -16.85
N ALA A 456 -4.46 2.20 -16.88
CA ALA A 456 -5.31 3.01 -15.99
C ALA A 456 -6.80 2.72 -16.21
N ALA A 457 -7.22 2.52 -17.46
CA ALA A 457 -8.62 2.18 -17.79
C ALA A 457 -9.02 0.78 -17.29
N VAL A 458 -8.12 -0.20 -17.37
CA VAL A 458 -8.36 -1.54 -16.78
C VAL A 458 -8.43 -1.42 -15.26
N ALA A 459 -7.47 -0.73 -14.63
CA ALA A 459 -7.48 -0.52 -13.18
C ALA A 459 -8.74 0.22 -12.70
N ALA A 460 -9.20 1.26 -13.43
CA ALA A 460 -10.44 1.97 -13.09
C ALA A 460 -11.65 1.04 -13.11
N ARG A 461 -11.75 0.16 -14.11
CA ARG A 461 -12.84 -0.82 -14.19
C ARG A 461 -12.80 -1.82 -13.04
N GLU A 462 -11.63 -2.41 -12.76
CA GLU A 462 -11.46 -3.39 -11.68
C GLU A 462 -11.65 -2.76 -10.30
N ASN A 463 -11.29 -1.49 -10.14
CA ASN A 463 -11.53 -0.74 -8.91
C ASN A 463 -13.00 -0.30 -8.75
N GLY A 464 -13.85 -0.41 -9.78
CA GLY A 464 -15.21 0.13 -9.77
C GLY A 464 -15.25 1.66 -9.76
N THR A 465 -14.28 2.35 -10.37
CA THR A 465 -14.07 3.80 -10.26
C THR A 465 -13.82 4.44 -11.64
N THR A 466 -13.67 5.74 -11.70
CA THR A 466 -13.40 6.48 -12.93
C THR A 466 -11.89 6.70 -13.15
N LEU A 467 -11.49 6.94 -14.41
CA LEU A 467 -10.09 7.28 -14.74
C LEU A 467 -9.59 8.52 -13.99
N LYS A 468 -10.47 9.48 -13.69
CA LYS A 468 -10.13 10.68 -12.93
C LYS A 468 -9.80 10.33 -11.48
N GLU A 469 -10.62 9.51 -10.84
CA GLU A 469 -10.43 9.09 -9.45
C GLU A 469 -9.19 8.17 -9.29
N VAL A 470 -8.86 7.38 -10.31
CA VAL A 470 -7.59 6.62 -10.36
C VAL A 470 -6.39 7.58 -10.38
N GLY A 471 -6.48 8.70 -11.10
CA GLY A 471 -5.44 9.73 -11.11
C GLY A 471 -5.31 10.46 -9.77
N ASP A 472 -6.44 10.78 -9.13
CA ASP A 472 -6.44 11.45 -7.81
C ASP A 472 -5.87 10.55 -6.69
N LEU A 473 -5.93 9.23 -6.87
CA LEU A 473 -5.35 8.24 -5.94
C LEU A 473 -3.83 8.07 -6.07
N GLU A 474 -3.23 8.48 -7.17
CA GLU A 474 -1.77 8.42 -7.32
C GLU A 474 -1.03 9.07 -6.14
N LEU A 475 -1.63 10.09 -5.51
CA LEU A 475 -1.09 10.79 -4.36
C LEU A 475 -1.06 9.95 -3.08
N ILE A 476 -2.14 9.19 -2.86
CA ILE A 476 -2.31 8.34 -1.67
C ILE A 476 -1.50 7.04 -1.82
N LEU A 477 -1.33 6.58 -3.06
CA LEU A 477 -0.61 5.35 -3.40
C LEU A 477 0.88 5.43 -3.13
N PHE A 478 1.49 6.61 -3.18
CA PHE A 478 2.94 6.75 -3.03
C PHE A 478 3.44 6.23 -1.68
N ASP A 479 2.75 6.55 -0.59
CA ASP A 479 3.09 6.06 0.76
C ASP A 479 2.80 4.56 0.94
N LEU A 480 1.74 4.06 0.29
CA LEU A 480 1.37 2.64 0.35
C LEU A 480 2.32 1.76 -0.46
N MET A 481 2.90 2.30 -1.53
CA MET A 481 3.86 1.59 -2.38
C MET A 481 5.24 1.43 -1.74
N ALA A 482 5.61 2.24 -0.76
CA ALA A 482 6.88 2.12 -0.06
C ALA A 482 7.07 0.74 0.62
N ASN A 483 5.96 0.09 0.99
CA ASN A 483 5.97 -1.26 1.57
C ASN A 483 5.58 -2.37 0.57
N ALA A 484 5.21 -2.01 -0.65
CA ALA A 484 4.86 -3.00 -1.67
C ALA A 484 6.13 -3.67 -2.21
N LYS A 485 6.09 -4.98 -2.34
CA LYS A 485 7.14 -5.81 -2.94
C LYS A 485 7.18 -5.63 -4.47
N ILE A 486 7.33 -4.37 -4.95
CA ILE A 486 7.17 -4.01 -6.37
C ILE A 486 8.13 -4.77 -7.27
N ASN A 487 9.41 -4.86 -6.89
CA ASN A 487 10.41 -5.55 -7.67
C ASN A 487 10.14 -7.05 -7.75
N GLU A 488 9.77 -7.65 -6.63
CA GLU A 488 9.40 -9.06 -6.52
C GLU A 488 8.09 -9.34 -7.27
N SER A 489 7.09 -8.47 -7.16
CA SER A 489 5.83 -8.55 -7.91
C SER A 489 6.05 -8.46 -9.41
N SER A 490 6.91 -7.55 -9.86
CA SER A 490 7.29 -7.39 -11.27
C SER A 490 7.93 -8.67 -11.84
N ARG A 491 8.81 -9.32 -11.06
CA ARG A 491 9.45 -10.59 -11.45
C ARG A 491 8.44 -11.73 -11.49
N LEU A 492 7.56 -11.82 -10.49
CA LEU A 492 6.47 -12.81 -10.46
C LEU A 492 5.54 -12.63 -11.66
N ALA A 493 5.15 -11.39 -11.97
CA ALA A 493 4.34 -11.06 -13.14
C ALA A 493 5.00 -11.50 -14.45
N ALA A 494 6.31 -11.28 -14.59
CA ALA A 494 7.07 -11.68 -15.78
C ALA A 494 7.13 -13.21 -15.95
N GLU A 495 7.29 -13.96 -14.86
CA GLU A 495 7.28 -15.43 -14.90
C GLU A 495 5.88 -15.95 -15.29
N ILE A 496 4.82 -15.41 -14.67
CA ILE A 496 3.43 -15.80 -14.98
C ILE A 496 3.09 -15.47 -16.42
N GLN A 497 3.37 -14.25 -16.89
CA GLN A 497 3.10 -13.84 -18.27
C GLN A 497 3.76 -14.76 -19.29
N ARG A 498 5.06 -15.02 -19.10
CA ARG A 498 5.84 -15.88 -20.00
C ARG A 498 5.30 -17.31 -20.04
N SER A 499 4.98 -17.87 -18.88
CA SER A 499 4.47 -19.25 -18.78
C SER A 499 3.08 -19.37 -19.40
N LEU A 500 2.17 -18.43 -19.13
CA LEU A 500 0.84 -18.38 -19.73
C LEU A 500 0.92 -18.33 -21.26
N VAL A 501 1.64 -17.36 -21.81
CA VAL A 501 1.79 -17.20 -23.27
C VAL A 501 2.44 -18.43 -23.89
N GLY A 502 3.51 -18.95 -23.28
CA GLY A 502 4.24 -20.11 -23.80
C GLY A 502 3.44 -21.41 -23.76
N ARG A 503 2.64 -21.64 -22.70
CA ARG A 503 1.85 -22.86 -22.58
C ARG A 503 0.55 -22.80 -23.38
N LEU A 504 -0.21 -21.71 -23.24
CA LEU A 504 -1.48 -21.55 -23.95
C LEU A 504 -1.26 -21.43 -25.47
N GLY A 505 -0.15 -20.79 -25.90
CA GLY A 505 0.19 -20.70 -27.32
C GLY A 505 0.54 -22.04 -27.99
N LYS A 506 0.84 -23.10 -27.21
CA LYS A 506 1.02 -24.46 -27.73
C LYS A 506 -0.29 -25.25 -27.86
N GLN A 507 -1.33 -24.83 -27.16
CA GLN A 507 -2.60 -25.55 -27.06
C GLN A 507 -3.75 -24.85 -27.78
N PHE A 508 -3.66 -23.53 -27.93
CA PHE A 508 -4.71 -22.70 -28.51
C PHE A 508 -4.13 -21.76 -29.55
N ASP A 509 -4.80 -21.62 -30.68
CA ASP A 509 -4.40 -20.70 -31.74
C ASP A 509 -4.55 -19.24 -31.30
N GLU A 510 -3.73 -18.35 -31.89
CA GLU A 510 -3.84 -16.90 -31.74
C GLU A 510 -3.87 -16.45 -30.27
N ILE A 511 -2.95 -16.95 -29.46
CA ILE A 511 -2.65 -16.37 -28.14
C ILE A 511 -1.75 -15.15 -28.37
N ARG A 512 -2.21 -14.00 -27.89
CA ARG A 512 -1.48 -12.75 -27.99
C ARG A 512 -0.86 -12.35 -26.67
N ASP A 513 0.43 -12.08 -26.67
CA ASP A 513 1.15 -11.52 -25.54
C ASP A 513 0.94 -10.00 -25.49
N LEU A 514 0.26 -9.51 -24.47
CA LEU A 514 0.09 -8.08 -24.19
C LEU A 514 1.10 -7.58 -23.15
N GLY A 515 1.88 -8.50 -22.58
CA GLY A 515 3.01 -8.21 -21.70
C GLY A 515 2.63 -7.94 -20.25
N VAL A 516 3.67 -7.66 -19.47
CA VAL A 516 3.55 -7.21 -18.08
C VAL A 516 3.31 -5.72 -18.05
N ARG A 517 2.36 -5.29 -17.23
CA ARG A 517 1.95 -3.89 -17.08
C ARG A 517 1.91 -3.47 -15.63
N GLN A 518 1.75 -2.18 -15.42
CA GLN A 518 1.66 -1.54 -14.12
C GLN A 518 0.32 -0.82 -14.02
N GLY A 519 -0.31 -0.88 -12.85
CA GLY A 519 -1.56 -0.15 -12.62
C GLY A 519 -1.91 -0.05 -11.13
N PRO A 520 -2.70 0.97 -10.77
CA PRO A 520 -3.12 1.23 -9.39
C PRO A 520 -4.34 0.37 -9.03
N PHE A 521 -4.16 -0.93 -8.98
CA PHE A 521 -5.23 -1.88 -8.64
C PHE A 521 -5.47 -1.93 -7.13
N TYR A 522 -6.69 -1.63 -6.69
CA TYR A 522 -7.07 -1.60 -5.27
C TYR A 522 -6.93 -2.98 -4.62
N VAL A 523 -7.21 -4.04 -5.35
CA VAL A 523 -7.05 -5.41 -4.87
C VAL A 523 -5.60 -5.78 -4.52
N LEU A 524 -4.62 -5.04 -5.04
CA LEU A 524 -3.20 -5.23 -4.72
C LEU A 524 -2.69 -4.25 -3.64
N LEU A 525 -3.51 -3.25 -3.28
CA LEU A 525 -3.13 -2.25 -2.28
C LEU A 525 -3.00 -2.86 -0.90
N GLY A 526 -1.92 -2.50 -0.21
CA GLY A 526 -1.65 -2.96 1.15
C GLY A 526 -1.22 -4.42 1.24
N ALA A 527 -0.94 -5.10 0.11
CA ALA A 527 -0.32 -6.41 0.13
C ALA A 527 1.12 -6.31 0.67
N THR A 528 1.45 -7.12 1.68
CA THR A 528 2.78 -7.16 2.30
C THR A 528 3.72 -8.18 1.64
N MET A 529 3.22 -8.95 0.66
CA MET A 529 3.92 -9.95 -0.12
C MET A 529 3.95 -9.59 -1.60
N PRO A 530 4.77 -10.24 -2.45
CA PRO A 530 4.68 -10.12 -3.91
C PRO A 530 3.26 -10.42 -4.39
N SER A 531 2.67 -9.48 -5.13
CA SER A 531 1.26 -9.51 -5.52
C SER A 531 1.06 -9.13 -6.99
N VAL A 532 0.23 -9.89 -7.69
CA VAL A 532 -0.07 -9.69 -9.11
C VAL A 532 -1.55 -9.89 -9.41
N LEU A 533 -2.01 -9.28 -10.52
CA LEU A 533 -3.33 -9.52 -11.11
C LEU A 533 -3.12 -10.05 -12.53
N VAL A 534 -3.75 -11.18 -12.82
CA VAL A 534 -3.66 -11.89 -14.11
C VAL A 534 -4.95 -11.70 -14.89
N GLU A 535 -4.86 -11.12 -16.06
CA GLU A 535 -5.92 -11.04 -17.07
C GLU A 535 -5.70 -12.17 -18.07
N ALA A 536 -6.35 -13.30 -17.83
CA ALA A 536 -6.06 -14.55 -18.53
C ALA A 536 -6.53 -14.58 -20.00
N ALA A 537 -7.51 -13.76 -20.38
CA ALA A 537 -8.05 -13.57 -21.74
C ALA A 537 -9.07 -12.41 -21.72
N PHE A 538 -9.67 -12.08 -22.87
CA PHE A 538 -10.74 -11.09 -22.99
C PHE A 538 -12.12 -11.77 -23.12
N ILE A 539 -12.94 -11.72 -22.08
CA ILE A 539 -14.31 -12.25 -22.10
C ILE A 539 -15.19 -11.53 -23.12
N SER A 540 -14.87 -10.28 -23.47
CA SER A 540 -15.58 -9.51 -24.49
C SER A 540 -15.31 -9.98 -25.93
N HIS A 541 -14.23 -10.78 -26.17
CA HIS A 541 -13.89 -11.32 -27.49
C HIS A 541 -14.55 -12.69 -27.73
N PRO A 542 -15.38 -12.89 -28.77
CA PRO A 542 -16.21 -14.09 -28.94
C PRO A 542 -15.42 -15.42 -28.96
N ARG A 543 -14.18 -15.43 -29.48
CA ARG A 543 -13.34 -16.62 -29.51
C ARG A 543 -12.76 -16.92 -28.12
N GLU A 544 -12.28 -15.88 -27.43
CA GLU A 544 -11.71 -16.07 -26.08
C GLU A 544 -12.80 -16.41 -25.07
N GLU A 545 -13.99 -15.83 -25.17
CA GLU A 545 -15.16 -16.22 -24.37
C GLU A 545 -15.45 -17.72 -24.49
N ARG A 546 -15.47 -18.28 -25.73
CA ARG A 546 -15.65 -19.72 -25.90
C ARG A 546 -14.57 -20.56 -25.25
N ARG A 547 -13.31 -20.12 -25.26
CA ARG A 547 -12.19 -20.78 -24.55
C ARG A 547 -12.37 -20.71 -23.04
N LEU A 548 -12.70 -19.54 -22.53
CA LEU A 548 -12.94 -19.29 -21.10
C LEU A 548 -14.09 -20.15 -20.55
N ALA A 549 -15.02 -20.58 -21.39
CA ALA A 549 -16.09 -21.51 -21.02
C ALA A 549 -15.64 -22.98 -20.90
N THR A 550 -14.38 -23.32 -21.27
CA THR A 550 -13.89 -24.70 -21.29
C THR A 550 -13.00 -25.05 -20.09
N SER A 551 -13.20 -26.25 -19.54
CA SER A 551 -12.32 -26.80 -18.50
C SER A 551 -10.86 -26.90 -18.97
N SER A 552 -10.64 -27.24 -20.23
CA SER A 552 -9.28 -27.35 -20.83
C SER A 552 -8.51 -26.06 -20.76
N TYR A 553 -9.14 -24.90 -21.04
CA TYR A 553 -8.47 -23.60 -20.90
C TYR A 553 -8.08 -23.30 -19.46
N HIS A 554 -8.97 -23.60 -18.50
CA HIS A 554 -8.71 -23.42 -17.07
C HIS A 554 -7.56 -24.33 -16.59
N GLU A 555 -7.50 -25.59 -17.05
CA GLU A 555 -6.44 -26.53 -16.70
C GLU A 555 -5.07 -26.08 -17.22
N HIS A 556 -4.99 -25.69 -18.49
CA HIS A 556 -3.74 -25.18 -19.05
C HIS A 556 -3.30 -23.86 -18.42
N THR A 557 -4.24 -23.00 -18.03
CA THR A 557 -3.96 -21.77 -17.26
C THR A 557 -3.40 -22.11 -15.87
N ALA A 558 -4.01 -23.07 -15.18
CA ALA A 558 -3.56 -23.54 -13.87
C ALA A 558 -2.15 -24.14 -13.93
N ASP A 559 -1.89 -24.99 -14.91
CA ASP A 559 -0.56 -25.56 -15.14
C ASP A 559 0.49 -24.48 -15.40
N ALA A 560 0.15 -23.47 -16.22
CA ALA A 560 1.06 -22.38 -16.54
C ALA A 560 1.41 -21.55 -15.31
N ILE A 561 0.41 -21.21 -14.49
CA ILE A 561 0.64 -20.44 -13.26
C ILE A 561 1.45 -21.25 -12.25
N ALA A 562 1.16 -22.53 -12.08
CA ALA A 562 1.92 -23.39 -11.16
C ALA A 562 3.39 -23.52 -11.59
N GLU A 563 3.65 -23.68 -12.88
CA GLU A 563 5.02 -23.71 -13.43
C GLU A 563 5.74 -22.36 -13.24
N ALA A 564 5.06 -21.23 -13.46
CA ALA A 564 5.59 -19.90 -13.23
C ALA A 564 5.98 -19.68 -11.77
N VAL A 565 5.10 -20.03 -10.84
CA VAL A 565 5.37 -19.90 -9.40
C VAL A 565 6.54 -20.79 -8.99
N LYS A 566 6.63 -22.02 -9.52
CA LYS A 566 7.77 -22.92 -9.30
C LYS A 566 9.07 -22.32 -9.82
N SER A 567 9.06 -21.75 -11.02
CA SER A 567 10.23 -21.05 -11.61
C SER A 567 10.65 -19.85 -10.77
N TYR A 568 9.68 -19.01 -10.38
CA TYR A 568 9.90 -17.87 -9.50
C TYR A 568 10.51 -18.29 -8.16
N ALA A 569 9.93 -19.30 -7.52
CA ALA A 569 10.38 -19.78 -6.22
C ALA A 569 11.81 -20.34 -6.28
N ARG A 570 12.18 -21.04 -7.36
CA ARG A 570 13.56 -21.50 -7.59
C ARG A 570 14.54 -20.33 -7.77
N ALA A 571 14.19 -19.37 -8.61
CA ALA A 571 15.02 -18.19 -8.89
C ALA A 571 15.31 -17.37 -7.62
N HIS A 572 14.38 -17.38 -6.65
CA HIS A 572 14.49 -16.65 -5.39
C HIS A 572 14.91 -17.55 -4.21
N LYS A 573 15.33 -18.79 -4.48
CA LYS A 573 15.77 -19.77 -3.46
C LYS A 573 14.71 -20.04 -2.38
N LEU A 574 13.45 -19.90 -2.73
CA LEU A 574 12.32 -20.24 -1.86
C LEU A 574 12.00 -21.74 -1.87
N ILE A 575 12.58 -22.49 -2.80
CA ILE A 575 12.53 -23.97 -2.88
C ILE A 575 13.90 -24.50 -3.31
N ALA A 576 14.19 -25.76 -2.93
CA ALA A 576 15.44 -26.39 -3.32
C ALA A 576 15.57 -26.50 -4.85
N ALA A 577 16.78 -26.31 -5.35
CA ALA A 577 17.12 -26.64 -6.73
C ALA A 577 17.24 -28.16 -6.84
N ASN A 578 16.25 -28.82 -7.45
CA ASN A 578 16.40 -30.21 -7.88
C ASN A 578 16.89 -30.23 -9.32
#